data_dd2147826672c8a48afcc82cbe8d0cf6
#
_entry.id   dd2147826672c8a48afcc82cbe8d0cf6
#
_cell.length_a   1.000
_cell.length_b   1.000
_cell.length_c   1.000
_cell.angle_alpha   90.00
_cell.angle_beta   90.00
_cell.angle_gamma   90.00
#
_symmetry.space_group_name_H-M   'P 1'
#
loop_
_entity.id
_entity.type
_entity.pdbx_description
1 polymer ?
#
loop_
_entity_poly.entity_id
_entity_poly.type
_entity_poly.pdbx_seq_one_letter_code
_entity_poly.pdbx_strand_id
1 'polypeptide(L)'
;MKTKFFTKAIIIFSMIALLSCDDDFLVKSDPGNATVDGFFQTADDFKLGINGIYDSMADSNQAAFWGGNYFFMNRNFDVISDNMVGSNTDAWGYGSIASGFATPQSGGIHAWKFNYGMGTISKINTMLDIMPNIDFGAEGSTKWEAELKYIRGFLYADMAFLYGGMPLITAPITAAEANEISRSSQAETYSQAISDLTFAAENLGTSPNDDQIGRPTSMAANTAIGFALLNQKDYAGATAHFAKVIALEGGAVALEP
;
A
#
# COMPACT_ATOMS: atom_id res chain seq x y z
N MET A 1 -70.16 -12.59 11.96
CA MET A 1 -69.52 -12.28 10.67
C MET A 1 -68.47 -11.19 10.74
N LYS A 2 -68.64 -10.17 11.52
CA LYS A 2 -67.69 -9.01 11.64
C LYS A 2 -66.33 -9.40 12.26
N THR A 3 -66.26 -10.30 13.21
CA THR A 3 -64.98 -10.71 13.87
C THR A 3 -64.07 -11.49 12.92
N LYS A 4 -64.58 -12.34 12.05
CA LYS A 4 -63.75 -13.10 11.09
C LYS A 4 -63.17 -12.19 9.97
N PHE A 5 -63.82 -11.07 9.69
CA PHE A 5 -63.32 -10.09 8.73
C PHE A 5 -62.17 -9.31 9.33
N PHE A 6 -62.27 -8.87 10.58
CA PHE A 6 -61.21 -8.15 11.31
C PHE A 6 -59.96 -9.03 11.48
N THR A 7 -60.12 -10.30 11.83
CA THR A 7 -58.97 -11.18 11.95
C THR A 7 -58.20 -11.38 10.62
N LYS A 8 -58.92 -11.54 9.51
CA LYS A 8 -58.31 -11.64 8.18
C LYS A 8 -57.60 -10.31 7.79
N ALA A 9 -58.17 -9.16 8.08
CA ALA A 9 -57.58 -7.86 7.80
C ALA A 9 -56.28 -7.64 8.61
N ILE A 10 -56.24 -8.07 9.87
CA ILE A 10 -55.04 -8.00 10.71
C ILE A 10 -53.94 -8.93 10.19
N ILE A 11 -54.26 -10.14 9.73
CA ILE A 11 -53.28 -11.06 9.19
C ILE A 11 -52.69 -10.53 7.87
N ILE A 12 -53.50 -9.96 6.99
CA ILE A 12 -53.03 -9.35 5.76
C ILE A 12 -52.15 -8.14 6.03
N PHE A 13 -52.51 -7.28 6.94
CA PHE A 13 -51.72 -6.11 7.36
C PHE A 13 -50.40 -6.52 8.00
N SER A 14 -50.37 -7.56 8.82
CA SER A 14 -49.15 -8.11 9.43
C SER A 14 -48.24 -8.75 8.35
N MET A 15 -48.80 -9.39 7.33
CA MET A 15 -48.01 -9.93 6.19
C MET A 15 -47.37 -8.84 5.32
N ILE A 16 -48.04 -7.72 5.13
CA ILE A 16 -47.51 -6.58 4.37
C ILE A 16 -46.36 -5.90 5.16
N ALA A 17 -46.46 -5.83 6.49
CA ALA A 17 -45.42 -5.27 7.33
C ALA A 17 -44.11 -6.09 7.35
N LEU A 18 -44.18 -7.39 7.05
CA LEU A 18 -43.00 -8.26 6.97
C LEU A 18 -42.26 -8.16 5.60
N LEU A 19 -42.84 -7.54 4.60
CA LEU A 19 -42.23 -7.33 3.28
C LEU A 19 -41.58 -5.94 3.15
N SER A 20 -41.58 -5.13 4.19
CA SER A 20 -41.12 -3.74 4.17
C SER A 20 -39.66 -3.54 4.59
N CYS A 21 -38.88 -4.61 4.80
CA CYS A 21 -37.44 -4.50 4.98
C CYS A 21 -36.78 -4.68 3.61
N ASP A 22 -36.61 -3.57 2.91
CA ASP A 22 -35.69 -3.49 1.79
C ASP A 22 -34.31 -3.19 2.39
N ASP A 23 -33.34 -4.08 2.19
CA ASP A 23 -31.97 -3.91 2.70
C ASP A 23 -31.33 -2.63 2.14
N ASP A 24 -31.78 -2.15 0.98
CA ASP A 24 -31.35 -0.89 0.38
C ASP A 24 -31.68 0.36 1.24
N PHE A 25 -32.68 0.29 2.13
CA PHE A 25 -32.99 1.40 3.02
C PHE A 25 -31.90 1.68 4.05
N LEU A 26 -31.13 0.65 4.41
CA LEU A 26 -30.00 0.75 5.36
C LEU A 26 -28.67 1.08 4.67
N VAL A 27 -28.58 0.88 3.36
CA VAL A 27 -27.40 1.24 2.55
C VAL A 27 -27.51 2.73 2.17
N LYS A 28 -27.29 3.59 3.16
CA LYS A 28 -27.23 5.02 2.92
C LYS A 28 -25.82 5.40 2.53
N SER A 29 -25.61 5.76 1.26
CA SER A 29 -24.35 6.40 0.86
C SER A 29 -24.20 7.68 1.70
N ASP A 30 -23.06 7.81 2.38
CA ASP A 30 -22.75 9.03 3.11
C ASP A 30 -22.49 10.15 2.09
N PRO A 31 -23.36 11.17 1.99
CA PRO A 31 -23.18 12.23 1.00
C PRO A 31 -21.97 13.13 1.32
N GLY A 32 -21.36 12.97 2.49
CA GLY A 32 -20.19 13.72 2.93
C GLY A 32 -18.85 13.01 2.66
N ASN A 33 -18.87 11.70 2.37
CA ASN A 33 -17.68 10.92 2.08
C ASN A 33 -17.80 10.24 0.71
N ALA A 34 -16.76 10.39 -0.11
CA ALA A 34 -16.67 9.65 -1.36
C ALA A 34 -16.53 8.15 -1.06
N THR A 35 -17.46 7.34 -1.57
CA THR A 35 -17.32 5.89 -1.58
C THR A 35 -16.37 5.49 -2.70
N VAL A 36 -15.75 4.31 -2.62
CA VAL A 36 -14.87 3.80 -3.70
C VAL A 36 -15.60 3.82 -5.03
N ASP A 37 -16.81 3.25 -5.08
CA ASP A 37 -17.63 3.19 -6.29
C ASP A 37 -18.11 4.57 -6.78
N GLY A 38 -18.27 5.53 -5.90
CA GLY A 38 -18.69 6.88 -6.25
C GLY A 38 -17.55 7.79 -6.68
N PHE A 39 -16.33 7.53 -6.24
CA PHE A 39 -15.16 8.36 -6.54
C PHE A 39 -14.48 7.94 -7.84
N PHE A 40 -14.20 6.65 -8.02
CA PHE A 40 -13.44 6.14 -9.16
C PHE A 40 -14.33 5.90 -10.39
N GLN A 41 -14.67 6.97 -11.10
CA GLN A 41 -15.52 6.89 -12.31
C GLN A 41 -14.73 7.03 -13.61
N THR A 42 -13.59 7.71 -13.58
CA THR A 42 -12.78 8.05 -14.74
C THR A 42 -11.30 7.72 -14.53
N ALA A 43 -10.54 7.70 -15.62
CA ALA A 43 -9.08 7.57 -15.57
C ALA A 43 -8.42 8.70 -14.76
N ASP A 44 -8.98 9.91 -14.80
CA ASP A 44 -8.44 11.04 -14.04
C ASP A 44 -8.70 10.88 -12.53
N ASP A 45 -9.87 10.36 -12.13
CA ASP A 45 -10.13 10.02 -10.74
C ASP A 45 -9.16 8.94 -10.25
N PHE A 46 -8.86 7.96 -11.12
CA PHE A 46 -7.88 6.92 -10.81
C PHE A 46 -6.48 7.49 -10.59
N LYS A 47 -6.04 8.42 -11.45
CA LYS A 47 -4.76 9.13 -11.31
C LYS A 47 -4.70 9.94 -10.01
N LEU A 48 -5.81 10.59 -9.63
CA LEU A 48 -5.92 11.26 -8.33
C LEU A 48 -5.80 10.27 -7.16
N GLY A 49 -6.40 9.08 -7.28
CA GLY A 49 -6.24 8.01 -6.30
C GLY A 49 -4.78 7.58 -6.13
N ILE A 50 -4.03 7.45 -7.24
CA ILE A 50 -2.58 7.16 -7.19
C ILE A 50 -1.83 8.27 -6.44
N ASN A 51 -2.16 9.55 -6.68
CA ASN A 51 -1.57 10.65 -5.93
C ASN A 51 -1.86 10.54 -4.42
N GLY A 52 -3.06 10.06 -4.04
CA GLY A 52 -3.41 9.74 -2.66
C GLY A 52 -2.60 8.57 -2.07
N ILE A 53 -2.11 7.63 -2.90
CA ILE A 53 -1.15 6.61 -2.47
C ILE A 53 0.20 7.23 -2.12
N TYR A 54 0.71 8.15 -2.96
CA TYR A 54 1.96 8.88 -2.65
C TYR A 54 1.83 9.73 -1.40
N ASP A 55 0.71 10.43 -1.23
CA ASP A 55 0.42 11.16 0.00
C ASP A 55 0.45 10.25 1.23
N SER A 56 -0.13 9.05 1.14
CA SER A 56 -0.07 8.03 2.21
C SER A 56 1.36 7.58 2.52
N MET A 57 2.28 7.61 1.56
CA MET A 57 3.70 7.29 1.78
C MET A 57 4.47 8.45 2.40
N ALA A 58 4.17 9.66 1.98
CA ALA A 58 4.82 10.88 2.48
C ALA A 58 4.24 11.32 3.82
N ASP A 59 2.97 11.05 4.03
CA ASP A 59 2.08 11.43 5.13
C ASP A 59 2.33 12.80 5.75
N SER A 60 1.66 13.74 5.17
CA SER A 60 1.47 15.05 5.79
C SER A 60 0.19 15.14 6.63
N ASN A 61 -0.71 14.15 6.57
CA ASN A 61 -2.11 14.35 6.96
C ASN A 61 -2.58 13.65 8.22
N GLN A 62 -1.81 12.75 8.80
CA GLN A 62 -2.11 12.28 10.16
C GLN A 62 -1.53 13.25 11.18
N ALA A 63 -2.20 14.41 11.24
CA ALA A 63 -1.80 15.50 12.12
C ALA A 63 -0.34 15.92 11.90
N ALA A 64 -0.09 16.71 10.89
CA ALA A 64 0.99 17.69 10.69
C ALA A 64 2.36 17.51 11.42
N PHE A 65 2.53 16.46 12.17
CA PHE A 65 3.64 16.26 13.11
C PHE A 65 4.45 14.99 12.86
N TRP A 66 3.91 13.97 12.12
CA TRP A 66 4.44 12.62 12.27
C TRP A 66 4.92 11.96 11.00
N GLY A 67 4.88 12.62 9.86
CA GLY A 67 5.41 12.18 8.55
C GLY A 67 5.34 10.67 8.31
N GLY A 68 4.82 10.25 7.16
CA GLY A 68 4.50 8.86 6.87
C GLY A 68 5.63 7.86 6.90
N ASN A 69 5.49 6.80 6.13
CA ASN A 69 6.41 5.68 6.05
C ASN A 69 7.90 6.09 5.95
N TYR A 70 8.22 7.15 5.19
CA TYR A 70 9.59 7.61 4.97
C TYR A 70 10.18 8.37 6.15
N PHE A 71 9.39 9.19 6.83
CA PHE A 71 9.86 9.99 7.96
C PHE A 71 10.34 9.10 9.12
N PHE A 72 9.59 8.06 9.43
CA PHE A 72 9.98 7.13 10.50
C PHE A 72 11.16 6.25 10.12
N MET A 73 11.34 5.93 8.84
CA MET A 73 12.48 5.12 8.40
C MET A 73 13.80 5.82 8.65
N ASN A 74 13.98 7.03 8.15
CA ASN A 74 15.25 7.73 8.25
C ASN A 74 15.64 7.96 9.70
N ARG A 75 14.71 8.37 10.55
CA ARG A 75 14.98 8.55 11.98
C ARG A 75 15.34 7.25 12.68
N ASN A 76 14.70 6.13 12.35
CA ASN A 76 14.99 4.86 13.00
C ASN A 76 16.40 4.37 12.66
N PHE A 77 16.83 4.48 11.42
CA PHE A 77 18.17 4.08 11.01
C PHE A 77 19.25 5.00 11.58
N ASP A 78 19.00 6.30 11.63
CA ASP A 78 19.94 7.26 12.19
C ASP A 78 20.10 7.07 13.71
N VAL A 79 18.99 6.80 14.42
CA VAL A 79 19.00 6.61 15.89
C VAL A 79 19.67 5.31 16.33
N ILE A 80 19.63 4.24 15.52
CA ILE A 80 20.35 2.99 15.83
C ILE A 80 21.80 2.99 15.32
N SER A 81 22.19 4.01 14.54
CA SER A 81 23.55 4.25 14.11
C SER A 81 24.28 5.10 15.16
N ASP A 82 25.57 5.32 14.96
CA ASP A 82 26.39 6.25 15.75
C ASP A 82 26.28 7.71 15.30
N ASN A 83 25.47 7.99 14.27
CA ASN A 83 25.31 9.33 13.70
C ASN A 83 24.28 10.19 14.45
N MET A 84 23.39 9.60 15.25
CA MET A 84 22.33 10.32 15.95
C MET A 84 22.13 9.79 17.37
N VAL A 85 21.92 10.71 18.29
CA VAL A 85 21.55 10.38 19.68
C VAL A 85 20.07 10.68 19.89
N GLY A 86 19.30 9.67 20.26
CA GLY A 86 17.89 9.82 20.65
C GLY A 86 17.77 10.56 21.99
N SER A 87 16.79 11.46 22.12
CA SER A 87 16.48 12.11 23.40
C SER A 87 15.97 11.08 24.42
N ASN A 88 16.44 11.19 25.66
CA ASN A 88 15.98 10.35 26.77
C ASN A 88 14.52 10.61 27.21
N THR A 89 13.88 11.64 26.70
CA THR A 89 12.46 11.93 26.96
C THR A 89 11.62 11.25 25.90
N ASP A 90 11.49 9.94 26.01
CA ASP A 90 11.03 9.11 24.92
C ASP A 90 9.56 8.74 25.03
N ALA A 91 8.67 9.68 24.66
CA ALA A 91 7.27 9.37 24.45
C ALA A 91 7.02 8.44 23.24
N TRP A 92 8.04 8.16 22.41
CA TRP A 92 7.90 7.56 21.09
C TRP A 92 8.74 6.29 20.87
N GLY A 93 9.52 5.85 21.84
CA GLY A 93 10.35 4.66 21.76
C GLY A 93 11.75 4.87 21.13
N TYR A 94 12.15 6.10 20.77
CA TYR A 94 13.47 6.35 20.18
C TYR A 94 14.63 6.05 21.11
N GLY A 95 14.51 6.35 22.39
CA GLY A 95 15.57 6.08 23.36
C GLY A 95 15.77 4.58 23.59
N SER A 96 14.72 3.79 23.58
CA SER A 96 14.84 2.32 23.67
C SER A 96 15.47 1.72 22.42
N ILE A 97 15.17 2.26 21.25
CA ILE A 97 15.79 1.85 19.98
C ILE A 97 17.28 2.23 19.98
N ALA A 98 17.62 3.47 20.31
CA ALA A 98 19.00 3.94 20.39
C ALA A 98 19.86 3.16 21.40
N SER A 99 19.22 2.66 22.46
CA SER A 99 19.89 1.85 23.50
C SER A 99 19.99 0.36 23.12
N GLY A 100 19.56 -0.04 21.93
CA GLY A 100 19.56 -1.44 21.50
C GLY A 100 18.51 -2.33 22.17
N PHE A 101 17.57 -1.74 22.92
CA PHE A 101 16.52 -2.47 23.65
C PHE A 101 15.18 -2.46 22.91
N ALA A 102 15.18 -2.38 21.57
CA ALA A 102 13.97 -2.54 20.80
C ALA A 102 13.40 -3.94 21.01
N THR A 103 12.25 -4.02 21.68
CA THR A 103 11.53 -5.25 21.88
C THR A 103 10.29 -5.28 20.96
N PRO A 104 9.74 -6.45 20.64
CA PRO A 104 8.49 -6.54 19.89
C PRO A 104 7.32 -5.75 20.53
N GLN A 105 7.40 -5.52 21.85
CA GLN A 105 6.43 -4.77 22.64
C GLN A 105 6.75 -3.28 22.75
N SER A 106 7.92 -2.83 22.29
CA SER A 106 8.30 -1.41 22.35
C SER A 106 7.54 -0.55 21.33
N GLY A 107 6.30 -0.84 21.11
CA GLY A 107 5.23 -0.08 20.41
C GLY A 107 5.64 1.16 19.62
N GLY A 108 4.74 1.94 19.19
CA GLY A 108 5.02 3.23 18.58
C GLY A 108 5.55 3.09 17.15
N ILE A 109 6.81 3.42 16.92
CA ILE A 109 7.42 3.56 15.58
C ILE A 109 7.33 2.29 14.74
N HIS A 110 7.62 1.13 15.34
CA HIS A 110 7.56 -0.15 14.62
C HIS A 110 6.13 -0.52 14.20
N ALA A 111 5.17 -0.33 15.13
CA ALA A 111 3.76 -0.58 14.84
C ALA A 111 3.23 0.40 13.78
N TRP A 112 3.66 1.65 13.82
CA TRP A 112 3.21 2.65 12.87
C TRP A 112 3.69 2.35 11.46
N LYS A 113 4.99 2.06 11.27
CA LYS A 113 5.52 1.66 9.96
C LYS A 113 4.77 0.46 9.37
N PHE A 114 4.50 -0.54 10.21
CA PHE A 114 3.70 -1.71 9.80
C PHE A 114 2.29 -1.29 9.39
N ASN A 115 1.59 -0.54 10.22
CA ASN A 115 0.20 -0.13 9.98
C ASN A 115 0.07 0.76 8.73
N TYR A 116 0.97 1.73 8.55
CA TYR A 116 0.97 2.59 7.37
C TYR A 116 1.30 1.81 6.10
N GLY A 117 2.30 0.92 6.15
CA GLY A 117 2.65 0.07 5.03
C GLY A 117 1.50 -0.84 4.60
N MET A 118 0.90 -1.56 5.55
CA MET A 118 -0.25 -2.44 5.27
C MET A 118 -1.50 -1.64 4.85
N GLY A 119 -1.73 -0.48 5.44
CA GLY A 119 -2.82 0.42 5.04
C GLY A 119 -2.65 0.94 3.60
N THR A 120 -1.43 1.28 3.20
CA THR A 120 -1.13 1.68 1.82
C THR A 120 -1.31 0.51 0.85
N ILE A 121 -0.84 -0.70 1.21
CA ILE A 121 -1.05 -1.92 0.43
C ILE A 121 -2.54 -2.22 0.24
N SER A 122 -3.35 -2.05 1.29
CA SER A 122 -4.81 -2.22 1.20
C SER A 122 -5.44 -1.27 0.18
N LYS A 123 -5.05 0.01 0.20
CA LYS A 123 -5.51 1.01 -0.80
C LYS A 123 -5.09 0.61 -2.21
N ILE A 124 -3.84 0.18 -2.39
CA ILE A 124 -3.33 -0.30 -3.69
C ILE A 124 -4.14 -1.50 -4.19
N ASN A 125 -4.41 -2.47 -3.33
CA ASN A 125 -5.20 -3.65 -3.69
C ASN A 125 -6.62 -3.26 -4.12
N THR A 126 -7.28 -2.34 -3.42
CA THR A 126 -8.58 -1.81 -3.82
C THR A 126 -8.50 -1.14 -5.19
N MET A 127 -7.48 -0.34 -5.46
CA MET A 127 -7.32 0.31 -6.76
C MET A 127 -7.06 -0.69 -7.88
N LEU A 128 -6.26 -1.73 -7.65
CA LEU A 128 -6.02 -2.79 -8.62
C LEU A 128 -7.30 -3.60 -8.91
N ASP A 129 -8.15 -3.80 -7.92
CA ASP A 129 -9.41 -4.54 -8.04
C ASP A 129 -10.46 -3.78 -8.87
N ILE A 130 -10.57 -2.47 -8.67
CA ILE A 130 -11.52 -1.63 -9.42
C ILE A 130 -11.04 -1.24 -10.82
N MET A 131 -9.73 -1.31 -11.07
CA MET A 131 -9.10 -0.88 -12.33
C MET A 131 -9.75 -1.46 -13.59
N PRO A 132 -10.16 -2.75 -13.65
CA PRO A 132 -10.82 -3.31 -14.83
C PRO A 132 -12.15 -2.64 -15.20
N ASN A 133 -12.77 -1.92 -14.27
CA ASN A 133 -14.05 -1.25 -14.46
C ASN A 133 -13.90 0.19 -14.99
N ILE A 134 -12.67 0.68 -15.16
CA ILE A 134 -12.37 2.05 -15.55
C ILE A 134 -11.87 2.08 -16.99
N ASP A 135 -12.46 2.95 -17.79
CA ASP A 135 -12.00 3.20 -19.16
C ASP A 135 -10.80 4.16 -19.16
N PHE A 136 -9.64 3.62 -19.49
CA PHE A 136 -8.41 4.40 -19.66
C PHE A 136 -8.18 4.89 -21.10
N GLY A 137 -9.11 4.61 -21.99
CA GLY A 137 -9.00 5.00 -23.40
C GLY A 137 -7.76 4.43 -24.10
N ALA A 138 -7.17 5.22 -24.98
CA ALA A 138 -6.00 4.79 -25.77
C ALA A 138 -4.70 4.65 -24.94
N GLU A 139 -4.61 5.26 -23.76
CA GLU A 139 -3.44 5.13 -22.87
C GLU A 139 -3.35 3.72 -22.24
N GLY A 140 -4.51 3.08 -22.03
CA GLY A 140 -4.61 1.79 -21.36
C GLY A 140 -4.29 1.87 -19.86
N SER A 141 -4.47 0.77 -19.17
CA SER A 141 -4.29 0.67 -17.70
C SER A 141 -2.91 0.19 -17.26
N THR A 142 -2.16 -0.46 -18.15
CA THR A 142 -0.92 -1.20 -17.82
C THR A 142 0.13 -0.34 -17.09
N LYS A 143 0.31 0.91 -17.51
CA LYS A 143 1.24 1.83 -16.86
C LYS A 143 0.84 2.10 -15.40
N TRP A 144 -0.44 2.30 -15.15
CA TRP A 144 -0.97 2.61 -13.82
C TRP A 144 -0.95 1.38 -12.91
N GLU A 145 -1.21 0.20 -13.48
CA GLU A 145 -1.01 -1.07 -12.80
C GLU A 145 0.44 -1.26 -12.39
N ALA A 146 1.38 -1.00 -13.31
CA ALA A 146 2.80 -1.11 -13.06
C ALA A 146 3.28 -0.17 -11.95
N GLU A 147 2.75 1.05 -11.90
CA GLU A 147 3.05 2.01 -10.86
C GLU A 147 2.55 1.56 -9.49
N LEU A 148 1.30 1.09 -9.40
CA LEU A 148 0.73 0.55 -8.16
C LEU A 148 1.49 -0.69 -7.67
N LYS A 149 1.83 -1.59 -8.57
CA LYS A 149 2.65 -2.78 -8.26
C LYS A 149 4.06 -2.40 -7.83
N TYR A 150 4.67 -1.38 -8.46
CA TYR A 150 5.96 -0.86 -7.99
C TYR A 150 5.89 -0.46 -6.51
N ILE A 151 4.90 0.34 -6.14
CA ILE A 151 4.76 0.82 -4.75
C ILE A 151 4.50 -0.36 -3.80
N ARG A 152 3.62 -1.30 -4.16
CA ARG A 152 3.32 -2.47 -3.34
C ARG A 152 4.55 -3.37 -3.16
N GLY A 153 5.26 -3.66 -4.24
CA GLY A 153 6.48 -4.46 -4.21
C GLY A 153 7.58 -3.79 -3.38
N PHE A 154 7.76 -2.49 -3.53
CA PHE A 154 8.69 -1.71 -2.74
C PHE A 154 8.37 -1.76 -1.24
N LEU A 155 7.10 -1.58 -0.86
CA LEU A 155 6.67 -1.67 0.54
C LEU A 155 6.86 -3.07 1.11
N TYR A 156 6.53 -4.12 0.37
CA TYR A 156 6.77 -5.50 0.82
C TYR A 156 8.25 -5.81 0.99
N ALA A 157 9.13 -5.38 0.07
CA ALA A 157 10.57 -5.58 0.18
C ALA A 157 11.15 -4.87 1.40
N ASP A 158 10.74 -3.63 1.63
CA ASP A 158 11.15 -2.82 2.76
C ASP A 158 10.68 -3.42 4.10
N MET A 159 9.41 -3.82 4.19
CA MET A 159 8.89 -4.49 5.37
C MET A 159 9.50 -5.88 5.59
N ALA A 160 9.83 -6.62 4.53
CA ALA A 160 10.54 -7.90 4.64
C ALA A 160 11.95 -7.72 5.23
N PHE A 161 12.62 -6.62 4.89
CA PHE A 161 13.91 -6.27 5.48
C PHE A 161 13.80 -5.99 6.98
N LEU A 162 12.79 -5.22 7.38
CA LEU A 162 12.63 -4.76 8.77
C LEU A 162 12.03 -5.81 9.70
N TYR A 163 11.01 -6.52 9.23
CA TYR A 163 10.19 -7.40 10.07
C TYR A 163 10.35 -8.88 9.75
N GLY A 164 11.07 -9.22 8.68
CA GLY A 164 11.09 -10.58 8.15
C GLY A 164 9.84 -10.89 7.33
N GLY A 165 9.23 -12.06 7.52
CA GLY A 165 8.02 -12.43 6.78
C GLY A 165 6.83 -11.52 7.12
N MET A 166 5.93 -11.32 6.16
CA MET A 166 4.76 -10.45 6.27
C MET A 166 3.47 -11.21 5.94
N PRO A 167 2.30 -10.77 6.44
CA PRO A 167 1.05 -11.19 5.85
C PRO A 167 1.00 -10.77 4.38
N LEU A 168 0.85 -11.72 3.44
CA LEU A 168 0.76 -11.43 2.01
C LEU A 168 -0.70 -11.20 1.63
N ILE A 169 -1.03 -9.95 1.34
CA ILE A 169 -2.36 -9.49 0.95
C ILE A 169 -2.23 -8.81 -0.41
N THR A 170 -2.73 -9.47 -1.45
CA THR A 170 -2.61 -9.01 -2.85
C THR A 170 -3.96 -8.65 -3.48
N ALA A 171 -5.04 -8.75 -2.73
CA ALA A 171 -6.41 -8.39 -3.10
C ALA A 171 -7.10 -7.68 -1.92
N PRO A 172 -8.23 -6.99 -2.14
CA PRO A 172 -9.05 -6.49 -1.06
C PRO A 172 -9.54 -7.62 -0.16
N ILE A 173 -9.51 -7.39 1.15
CA ILE A 173 -9.99 -8.34 2.16
C ILE A 173 -10.83 -7.61 3.19
N THR A 174 -11.75 -8.34 3.81
CA THR A 174 -12.52 -7.86 4.96
C THR A 174 -11.70 -7.90 6.25
N ALA A 175 -12.15 -7.17 7.27
CA ALA A 175 -11.53 -7.22 8.60
C ALA A 175 -11.56 -8.63 9.23
N ALA A 176 -12.58 -9.43 8.91
CA ALA A 176 -12.68 -10.81 9.38
C ALA A 176 -11.60 -11.68 8.72
N GLU A 177 -11.44 -11.61 7.40
CA GLU A 177 -10.40 -12.33 6.67
C GLU A 177 -8.99 -11.92 7.11
N ALA A 178 -8.77 -10.62 7.39
CA ALA A 178 -7.48 -10.12 7.85
C ALA A 178 -7.01 -10.79 9.16
N ASN A 179 -7.95 -11.16 10.05
CA ASN A 179 -7.63 -11.82 11.31
C ASN A 179 -7.22 -13.29 11.12
N GLU A 180 -7.55 -13.90 9.99
CA GLU A 180 -7.23 -15.30 9.69
C GLU A 180 -5.91 -15.44 8.89
N ILE A 181 -5.37 -14.35 8.38
CA ILE A 181 -4.14 -14.37 7.57
C ILE A 181 -2.92 -14.55 8.47
N SER A 182 -2.24 -15.66 8.30
CA SER A 182 -0.98 -15.92 8.96
C SER A 182 0.18 -15.17 8.28
N ARG A 183 1.24 -14.95 9.04
CA ARG A 183 2.49 -14.39 8.54
C ARG A 183 3.16 -15.39 7.60
N SER A 184 3.51 -14.96 6.39
CA SER A 184 4.32 -15.71 5.45
C SER A 184 5.81 -15.68 5.84
N SER A 185 6.62 -16.52 5.23
CA SER A 185 8.06 -16.45 5.41
C SER A 185 8.65 -15.17 4.77
N GLN A 186 9.85 -14.80 5.19
CA GLN A 186 10.58 -13.69 4.59
C GLN A 186 10.86 -13.93 3.11
N ALA A 187 11.21 -15.16 2.74
CA ALA A 187 11.46 -15.54 1.34
C ALA A 187 10.21 -15.40 0.46
N GLU A 188 9.05 -15.82 0.94
CA GLU A 188 7.77 -15.63 0.24
C GLU A 188 7.43 -14.16 0.11
N THR A 189 7.71 -13.34 1.14
CA THR A 189 7.48 -11.90 1.08
C THR A 189 8.35 -11.23 0.02
N TYR A 190 9.64 -11.56 -0.04
CA TYR A 190 10.52 -11.07 -1.10
C TYR A 190 10.12 -11.58 -2.48
N SER A 191 9.66 -12.83 -2.59
CA SER A 191 9.17 -13.37 -3.87
C SER A 191 7.98 -12.57 -4.40
N GLN A 192 7.01 -12.24 -3.55
CA GLN A 192 5.89 -11.37 -3.93
C GLN A 192 6.35 -9.97 -4.31
N ALA A 193 7.25 -9.38 -3.52
CA ALA A 193 7.81 -8.06 -3.80
C ALA A 193 8.52 -8.02 -5.17
N ILE A 194 9.37 -9.00 -5.43
CA ILE A 194 10.11 -9.11 -6.71
C ILE A 194 9.16 -9.36 -7.88
N SER A 195 8.10 -10.14 -7.70
CA SER A 195 7.07 -10.34 -8.73
C SER A 195 6.41 -9.02 -9.13
N ASP A 196 5.96 -8.22 -8.16
CA ASP A 196 5.36 -6.91 -8.40
C ASP A 196 6.35 -5.93 -9.05
N LEU A 197 7.59 -5.88 -8.56
CA LEU A 197 8.64 -5.02 -9.09
C LEU A 197 9.08 -5.44 -10.50
N THR A 198 9.06 -6.73 -10.83
CA THR A 198 9.37 -7.23 -12.17
C THR A 198 8.31 -6.77 -13.16
N PHE A 199 7.03 -6.90 -12.83
CA PHE A 199 5.96 -6.35 -13.65
C PHE A 199 6.15 -4.84 -13.88
N ALA A 200 6.52 -4.11 -12.84
CA ALA A 200 6.81 -2.68 -12.94
C ALA A 200 8.01 -2.39 -13.84
N ALA A 201 9.10 -3.15 -13.71
CA ALA A 201 10.31 -2.98 -14.55
C ALA A 201 10.05 -3.22 -16.04
N GLU A 202 9.10 -4.10 -16.37
CA GLU A 202 8.74 -4.44 -17.74
C GLU A 202 7.75 -3.45 -18.38
N ASN A 203 6.95 -2.77 -17.57
CA ASN A 203 5.83 -1.96 -18.06
C ASN A 203 5.93 -0.45 -17.77
N LEU A 204 6.91 -0.02 -16.96
CA LEU A 204 7.22 1.39 -16.77
C LEU A 204 8.26 1.87 -17.80
N GLY A 205 8.17 3.14 -18.18
CA GLY A 205 9.17 3.80 -19.02
C GLY A 205 10.52 3.96 -18.31
N THR A 206 11.57 4.19 -19.09
CA THR A 206 12.94 4.44 -18.55
C THR A 206 13.11 5.83 -17.99
N SER A 207 12.32 6.79 -18.47
CA SER A 207 12.31 8.18 -18.00
C SER A 207 10.88 8.65 -17.78
N PRO A 208 10.60 9.41 -16.74
CA PRO A 208 9.30 10.06 -16.60
C PRO A 208 9.18 11.19 -17.64
N ASN A 209 7.95 11.48 -18.09
CA ASN A 209 7.66 12.71 -18.81
C ASN A 209 7.81 13.91 -17.85
N ASP A 210 7.98 15.12 -18.36
CA ASP A 210 8.20 16.31 -17.54
C ASP A 210 7.09 16.56 -16.50
N ASP A 211 5.85 16.22 -16.82
CA ASP A 211 4.69 16.30 -15.92
C ASP A 211 4.58 15.12 -14.93
N GLN A 212 5.45 14.12 -15.07
CA GLN A 212 5.45 12.89 -14.28
C GLN A 212 6.73 12.71 -13.44
N ILE A 213 7.53 13.78 -13.29
CA ILE A 213 8.74 13.77 -12.47
C ILE A 213 8.39 13.35 -11.04
N GLY A 214 9.16 12.39 -10.50
CA GLY A 214 8.93 11.79 -9.18
C GLY A 214 8.16 10.46 -9.21
N ARG A 215 7.54 10.09 -10.34
CA ARG A 215 6.95 8.75 -10.49
C ARG A 215 8.00 7.69 -10.78
N PRO A 216 7.76 6.41 -10.43
CA PRO A 216 8.73 5.35 -10.64
C PRO A 216 8.96 5.08 -12.13
N THR A 217 10.15 4.61 -12.41
CA THR A 217 10.60 4.20 -13.74
C THR A 217 11.02 2.73 -13.72
N SER A 218 11.26 2.15 -14.89
CA SER A 218 11.84 0.80 -15.00
C SER A 218 13.20 0.72 -14.31
N MET A 219 13.98 1.80 -14.29
CA MET A 219 15.24 1.88 -13.55
C MET A 219 15.02 1.80 -12.05
N ALA A 220 14.05 2.55 -11.52
CA ALA A 220 13.69 2.49 -10.11
C ALA A 220 13.24 1.07 -9.71
N ALA A 221 12.45 0.41 -10.55
CA ALA A 221 11.99 -0.95 -10.30
C ALA A 221 13.16 -1.96 -10.31
N ASN A 222 14.05 -1.90 -11.30
CA ASN A 222 15.24 -2.76 -11.32
C ASN A 222 16.17 -2.49 -10.13
N THR A 223 16.31 -1.24 -9.70
CA THR A 223 17.08 -0.88 -8.49
C THR A 223 16.47 -1.53 -7.25
N ALA A 224 15.15 -1.44 -7.08
CA ALA A 224 14.44 -2.04 -5.95
C ALA A 224 14.57 -3.58 -5.94
N ILE A 225 14.48 -4.24 -7.10
CA ILE A 225 14.75 -5.68 -7.24
C ILE A 225 16.18 -6.01 -6.81
N GLY A 226 17.15 -5.23 -7.30
CA GLY A 226 18.56 -5.42 -6.95
C GLY A 226 18.78 -5.38 -5.44
N PHE A 227 18.19 -4.41 -4.73
CA PHE A 227 18.26 -4.35 -3.26
C PHE A 227 17.53 -5.50 -2.57
N ALA A 228 16.35 -5.92 -3.08
CA ALA A 228 15.62 -7.06 -2.53
C ALA A 228 16.44 -8.36 -2.62
N LEU A 229 17.13 -8.58 -3.75
CA LEU A 229 18.02 -9.73 -3.95
C LEU A 229 19.29 -9.64 -3.09
N LEU A 230 19.87 -8.43 -2.96
CA LEU A 230 21.02 -8.18 -2.11
C LEU A 230 20.73 -8.55 -0.65
N ASN A 231 19.54 -8.14 -0.13
CA ASN A 231 19.10 -8.47 1.21
C ASN A 231 18.89 -9.98 1.42
N GLN A 232 18.61 -10.72 0.37
CA GLN A 232 18.53 -12.19 0.36
C GLN A 232 19.91 -12.87 0.13
N LYS A 233 20.98 -12.07 -0.01
CA LYS A 233 22.35 -12.53 -0.32
C LYS A 233 22.47 -13.17 -1.71
N ASP A 234 21.52 -12.95 -2.62
CA ASP A 234 21.65 -13.27 -4.03
C ASP A 234 22.44 -12.15 -4.74
N TYR A 235 23.73 -12.18 -4.57
CA TYR A 235 24.64 -11.17 -5.14
C TYR A 235 24.69 -11.21 -6.66
N ALA A 236 24.54 -12.40 -7.25
CA ALA A 236 24.54 -12.55 -8.72
C ALA A 236 23.29 -11.93 -9.34
N GLY A 237 22.12 -12.21 -8.79
CA GLY A 237 20.86 -11.60 -9.20
C GLY A 237 20.87 -10.09 -8.99
N ALA A 238 21.33 -9.61 -7.82
CA ALA A 238 21.44 -8.19 -7.54
C ALA A 238 22.33 -7.47 -8.57
N THR A 239 23.52 -8.03 -8.86
CA THR A 239 24.45 -7.48 -9.86
C THR A 239 23.81 -7.40 -11.25
N ALA A 240 23.05 -8.42 -11.66
CA ALA A 240 22.39 -8.43 -12.95
C ALA A 240 21.34 -7.30 -13.07
N HIS A 241 20.60 -7.02 -12.01
CA HIS A 241 19.62 -5.93 -12.02
C HIS A 241 20.27 -4.55 -11.96
N PHE A 242 21.31 -4.35 -11.17
CA PHE A 242 22.06 -3.08 -11.17
C PHE A 242 22.76 -2.82 -12.51
N ALA A 243 23.28 -3.87 -13.18
CA ALA A 243 23.84 -3.74 -14.52
C ALA A 243 22.78 -3.29 -15.55
N LYS A 244 21.51 -3.76 -15.43
CA LYS A 244 20.41 -3.26 -16.28
C LYS A 244 20.18 -1.77 -16.07
N VAL A 245 20.19 -1.28 -14.82
CA VAL A 245 20.02 0.16 -14.52
C VAL A 245 21.12 0.98 -15.21
N ILE A 246 22.38 0.59 -15.07
CA ILE A 246 23.51 1.25 -15.71
C ILE A 246 23.36 1.27 -17.24
N ALA A 247 22.92 0.15 -17.83
CA ALA A 247 22.69 0.05 -19.27
C ALA A 247 21.55 0.96 -19.75
N LEU A 248 20.47 1.11 -18.97
CA LEU A 248 19.34 1.96 -19.30
C LEU A 248 19.70 3.46 -19.26
N GLU A 249 20.64 3.86 -18.43
CA GLU A 249 21.16 5.23 -18.36
C GLU A 249 22.18 5.54 -19.48
N GLY A 250 22.40 4.63 -20.43
CA GLY A 250 23.35 4.83 -21.53
C GLY A 250 24.82 4.68 -21.14
N GLY A 251 25.09 3.97 -20.02
CA GLY A 251 26.45 3.68 -19.56
C GLY A 251 27.16 4.85 -18.86
N ALA A 252 26.49 5.97 -18.71
CA ALA A 252 27.03 7.19 -18.07
C ALA A 252 26.31 7.48 -16.76
N VAL A 253 26.44 6.63 -15.76
CA VAL A 253 26.40 7.14 -14.39
C VAL A 253 27.74 7.83 -14.16
N ALA A 254 27.87 9.05 -14.66
CA ALA A 254 28.91 9.94 -14.21
C ALA A 254 28.50 10.32 -12.77
N LEU A 255 29.13 9.68 -11.79
CA LEU A 255 29.23 10.27 -10.47
C LEU A 255 29.92 11.62 -10.73
N GLU A 256 29.15 12.69 -10.65
CA GLU A 256 29.75 14.02 -10.67
C GLU A 256 30.79 14.11 -9.54
N PRO A 257 31.98 14.65 -9.77
CA PRO A 257 33.04 14.71 -8.82
C PRO A 257 32.71 15.55 -7.60
#